data_b92989bc5b641d491d66e03051334ef2
#
_entry.id   b92989bc5b641d491d66e03051334ef2
#
_cell.length_a   1.000
_cell.length_b   1.000
_cell.length_c   1.000
_cell.angle_alpha   90.00
_cell.angle_beta   90.00
_cell.angle_gamma   90.00
#
_symmetry.space_group_name_H-M   'P 1'
#
loop_
_entity.id
_entity.type
_entity.pdbx_description
1 polymer ?
#
loop_
_entity_poly.entity_id
_entity_poly.type
_entity_poly.pdbx_seq_one_letter_code
_entity_poly.pdbx_strand_id
1 'polypeptide(L)'
;MSTLPIHQFACRSDNYGVLIHDPAANLTAAIDAPETDAVRRALAAKGWKLTHIFVTHHHVDHTEGVLSLKAETGCTVLGPKGEAGKIKGLDRLVGEGDTFAFGGSEVQVLETPGHTSGHISYWIPSQSVAFVGDTVFAMGCGRIIEGTPEMMWRSLQKVAKLPPATELYCGHEYTLANAKFALTIEPDNKALQARAAEVEKLRAASKATLPTRLDVELETNPFLRPHVPAIRSRLGMEKAQDWEVFAEIRERKNRS
;
A
#
# COMPACT_ATOMS: atom_id res chain seq x y z
N MET A 1 -9.45 -4.73 23.15
CA MET A 1 -8.19 -4.24 22.55
C MET A 1 -8.39 -2.76 22.28
N SER A 2 -7.40 -1.92 22.55
CA SER A 2 -7.48 -0.48 22.22
C SER A 2 -7.38 -0.30 20.71
N THR A 3 -8.19 0.59 20.15
CA THR A 3 -8.09 0.97 18.74
C THR A 3 -6.82 1.79 18.55
N LEU A 4 -6.02 1.49 17.52
CA LEU A 4 -4.89 2.34 17.12
C LEU A 4 -5.41 3.52 16.30
N PRO A 5 -5.36 4.78 16.80
CA PRO A 5 -5.58 5.94 15.94
C PRO A 5 -4.64 5.95 14.74
N ILE A 6 -5.22 6.10 13.56
CA ILE A 6 -4.49 6.20 12.30
C ILE A 6 -4.70 7.61 11.74
N HIS A 7 -3.62 8.25 11.30
CA HIS A 7 -3.66 9.56 10.66
C HIS A 7 -2.96 9.52 9.32
N GLN A 8 -3.75 9.51 8.25
CA GLN A 8 -3.27 9.66 6.88
C GLN A 8 -3.18 11.15 6.53
N PHE A 9 -2.12 11.55 5.85
CA PHE A 9 -1.89 12.93 5.41
C PHE A 9 -1.23 12.94 4.03
N ALA A 10 -1.56 13.96 3.23
CA ALA A 10 -0.93 14.15 1.93
C ALA A 10 0.49 14.70 2.09
N CYS A 11 1.40 14.23 1.25
CA CYS A 11 2.76 14.71 1.14
C CYS A 11 3.24 14.61 -0.32
N ARG A 12 4.29 15.36 -0.67
CA ARG A 12 4.77 15.49 -2.06
C ARG A 12 3.60 15.88 -3.00
N SER A 13 3.59 15.36 -4.24
CA SER A 13 2.53 15.63 -5.23
C SER A 13 1.31 14.72 -5.08
N ASP A 14 1.54 13.46 -4.77
CA ASP A 14 0.52 12.41 -4.75
C ASP A 14 0.75 11.31 -3.69
N ASN A 15 1.82 11.41 -2.88
CA ASN A 15 2.08 10.46 -1.82
C ASN A 15 1.14 10.67 -0.62
N TYR A 16 0.87 9.59 0.07
CA TYR A 16 0.33 9.60 1.42
C TYR A 16 1.39 9.16 2.44
N GLY A 17 1.54 9.93 3.52
CA GLY A 17 2.14 9.47 4.75
C GLY A 17 1.07 8.95 5.70
N VAL A 18 1.41 7.99 6.53
CA VAL A 18 0.51 7.44 7.55
C VAL A 18 1.23 7.40 8.90
N LEU A 19 0.56 7.91 9.93
CA LEU A 19 0.97 7.74 11.33
C LEU A 19 0.00 6.77 12.01
N ILE A 20 0.54 5.84 12.79
CA ILE A 20 -0.22 5.00 13.72
C ILE A 20 0.23 5.30 15.14
N HIS A 21 -0.69 5.33 16.09
CA HIS A 21 -0.40 5.69 17.48
C HIS A 21 -1.02 4.69 18.45
N ASP A 22 -0.23 4.18 19.37
CA ASP A 22 -0.74 3.45 20.55
C ASP A 22 -0.75 4.40 21.75
N PRO A 23 -1.92 4.90 22.18
CA PRO A 23 -2.00 5.85 23.30
C PRO A 23 -1.65 5.22 24.64
N ALA A 24 -1.84 3.92 24.83
CA ALA A 24 -1.54 3.25 26.09
C ALA A 24 -0.02 3.08 26.30
N ALA A 25 0.71 2.79 25.23
CA ALA A 25 2.16 2.67 25.25
C ALA A 25 2.87 4.00 24.92
N ASN A 26 2.13 5.02 24.46
CA ASN A 26 2.64 6.29 23.95
C ASN A 26 3.68 6.08 22.82
N LEU A 27 3.38 5.14 21.91
CA LEU A 27 4.20 4.84 20.75
C LEU A 27 3.56 5.40 19.49
N THR A 28 4.38 5.97 18.60
CA THR A 28 3.95 6.42 17.28
C THR A 28 4.88 5.88 16.22
N ALA A 29 4.32 5.23 15.20
CA ALA A 29 5.08 4.84 14.02
C ALA A 29 4.62 5.64 12.79
N ALA A 30 5.57 6.07 11.98
CA ALA A 30 5.32 6.46 10.60
C ALA A 30 5.45 5.22 9.71
N ILE A 31 4.50 5.04 8.81
CA ILE A 31 4.62 4.07 7.72
C ILE A 31 5.27 4.83 6.56
N ASP A 32 6.47 4.45 6.24
CA ASP A 32 7.37 5.20 5.38
C ASP A 32 7.66 6.63 5.91
N ALA A 33 8.56 7.32 5.26
CA ALA A 33 8.89 8.71 5.55
C ALA A 33 9.09 9.49 4.23
N PRO A 34 8.01 9.73 3.47
CA PRO A 34 8.08 10.27 2.12
C PRO A 34 8.62 11.70 2.04
N GLU A 35 8.41 12.48 3.10
CA GLU A 35 8.85 13.88 3.20
C GLU A 35 8.98 14.27 4.67
N THR A 36 10.17 14.70 5.08
CA THR A 36 10.47 15.03 6.48
C THR A 36 9.49 16.05 7.08
N ASP A 37 9.27 17.17 6.37
CA ASP A 37 8.43 18.26 6.88
C ASP A 37 6.95 17.91 6.94
N ALA A 38 6.46 17.08 6.03
CA ALA A 38 5.08 16.61 6.08
C ALA A 38 4.84 15.71 7.30
N VAL A 39 5.77 14.79 7.59
CA VAL A 39 5.70 13.95 8.80
C VAL A 39 5.75 14.79 10.07
N ARG A 40 6.66 15.79 10.14
CA ARG A 40 6.74 16.73 11.30
C ARG A 40 5.42 17.47 11.53
N ARG A 41 4.82 18.03 10.46
CA ARG A 41 3.53 18.72 10.54
C ARG A 41 2.43 17.80 11.03
N ALA A 42 2.37 16.57 10.53
CA ALA A 42 1.38 15.58 10.94
C ALA A 42 1.53 15.18 12.41
N LEU A 43 2.75 14.95 12.88
CA LEU A 43 3.06 14.67 14.29
C LEU A 43 2.64 15.84 15.19
N ALA A 44 3.02 17.07 14.83
CA ALA A 44 2.68 18.28 15.57
C ALA A 44 1.15 18.50 15.66
N ALA A 45 0.43 18.30 14.54
CA ALA A 45 -1.03 18.43 14.50
C ALA A 45 -1.76 17.44 15.41
N LYS A 46 -1.14 16.28 15.69
CA LYS A 46 -1.68 15.26 16.62
C LYS A 46 -1.12 15.35 18.03
N GLY A 47 -0.07 16.13 18.25
CA GLY A 47 0.67 16.14 19.51
C GLY A 47 1.42 14.84 19.80
N TRP A 48 1.75 14.07 18.75
CA TRP A 48 2.43 12.78 18.88
C TRP A 48 3.95 12.92 18.73
N LYS A 49 4.69 12.02 19.38
CA LYS A 49 6.15 11.93 19.27
C LYS A 49 6.52 10.68 18.48
N LEU A 50 7.31 10.83 17.43
CA LEU A 50 7.77 9.71 16.61
C LEU A 50 8.70 8.79 17.41
N THR A 51 8.37 7.50 17.44
CA THR A 51 9.16 6.46 18.11
C THR A 51 9.65 5.38 17.14
N HIS A 52 8.94 5.21 16.01
CA HIS A 52 9.27 4.19 15.01
C HIS A 52 9.04 4.70 13.59
N ILE A 53 9.76 4.14 12.63
CA ILE A 53 9.45 4.21 11.20
C ILE A 53 9.41 2.77 10.68
N PHE A 54 8.34 2.40 9.97
CA PHE A 54 8.19 1.11 9.30
C PHE A 54 8.31 1.35 7.79
N VAL A 55 9.45 1.02 7.20
CA VAL A 55 9.72 1.26 5.78
C VAL A 55 9.24 0.08 4.96
N THR A 56 8.48 0.34 3.89
CA THR A 56 7.96 -0.69 2.99
C THR A 56 8.98 -1.08 1.91
N HIS A 57 9.67 -0.10 1.31
CA HIS A 57 10.66 -0.31 0.27
C HIS A 57 11.59 0.91 0.11
N HIS A 58 12.59 0.81 -0.77
CA HIS A 58 13.72 1.75 -0.81
C HIS A 58 13.51 3.00 -1.66
N HIS A 59 12.41 3.17 -2.38
CA HIS A 59 12.24 4.34 -3.22
C HIS A 59 12.30 5.64 -2.41
N VAL A 60 12.86 6.69 -3.02
CA VAL A 60 13.16 7.96 -2.34
C VAL A 60 11.89 8.60 -1.78
N ASP A 61 10.78 8.50 -2.48
CA ASP A 61 9.49 9.01 -2.05
C ASP A 61 8.81 8.18 -0.94
N HIS A 62 9.50 7.17 -0.43
CA HIS A 62 9.15 6.42 0.79
C HIS A 62 10.22 6.53 1.88
N THR A 63 11.45 6.98 1.53
CA THR A 63 12.59 6.93 2.45
C THR A 63 13.31 8.26 2.67
N GLU A 64 12.98 9.32 1.93
CA GLU A 64 13.68 10.62 1.99
C GLU A 64 13.82 11.15 3.41
N GLY A 65 12.75 11.07 4.21
CA GLY A 65 12.72 11.61 5.56
C GLY A 65 13.35 10.72 6.64
N VAL A 66 13.71 9.47 6.33
CA VAL A 66 14.14 8.47 7.33
C VAL A 66 15.31 8.96 8.17
N LEU A 67 16.41 9.39 7.53
CA LEU A 67 17.62 9.79 8.24
C LEU A 67 17.41 11.06 9.08
N SER A 68 16.71 12.06 8.53
CA SER A 68 16.45 13.32 9.22
C SER A 68 15.56 13.10 10.44
N LEU A 69 14.45 12.39 10.28
CA LEU A 69 13.54 12.09 11.38
C LEU A 69 14.20 11.22 12.46
N LYS A 70 15.02 10.24 12.06
CA LYS A 70 15.78 9.42 13.00
C LYS A 70 16.78 10.26 13.80
N ALA A 71 17.53 11.14 13.14
CA ALA A 71 18.50 12.01 13.82
C ALA A 71 17.83 12.96 14.83
N GLU A 72 16.62 13.44 14.54
CA GLU A 72 15.87 14.37 15.37
C GLU A 72 15.19 13.71 16.56
N THR A 73 14.65 12.51 16.35
CA THR A 73 13.74 11.88 17.33
C THR A 73 14.36 10.69 18.06
N GLY A 74 15.43 10.12 17.51
CA GLY A 74 16.00 8.86 18.00
C GLY A 74 15.10 7.65 17.73
N CYS A 75 14.13 7.75 16.80
CA CYS A 75 13.21 6.67 16.50
C CYS A 75 13.91 5.41 15.97
N THR A 76 13.32 4.25 16.26
CA THR A 76 13.76 2.96 15.71
C THR A 76 13.21 2.79 14.29
N VAL A 77 14.06 2.44 13.33
CA VAL A 77 13.68 2.23 11.94
C VAL A 77 13.70 0.75 11.59
N LEU A 78 12.53 0.22 11.22
CA LEU A 78 12.37 -1.14 10.70
C LEU A 78 12.20 -1.10 9.19
N GLY A 79 12.77 -2.07 8.48
CA GLY A 79 12.58 -2.16 7.04
C GLY A 79 12.99 -3.52 6.46
N PRO A 80 12.79 -3.70 5.14
CA PRO A 80 12.91 -4.98 4.49
C PRO A 80 14.34 -5.52 4.48
N LYS A 81 14.52 -6.79 4.89
CA LYS A 81 15.80 -7.52 4.76
C LYS A 81 16.32 -7.50 3.32
N GLY A 82 15.42 -7.68 2.34
CA GLY A 82 15.77 -7.71 0.92
C GLY A 82 16.31 -6.40 0.36
N GLU A 83 16.15 -5.28 1.09
CA GLU A 83 16.61 -3.94 0.66
C GLU A 83 17.57 -3.27 1.65
N ALA A 84 18.14 -4.03 2.57
CA ALA A 84 19.03 -3.51 3.61
C ALA A 84 20.22 -2.70 3.06
N GLY A 85 20.74 -3.07 1.90
CA GLY A 85 21.83 -2.34 1.22
C GLY A 85 21.39 -1.05 0.51
N LYS A 86 20.08 -0.84 0.30
CA LYS A 86 19.52 0.29 -0.41
C LYS A 86 18.94 1.36 0.52
N ILE A 87 18.52 0.97 1.74
CA ILE A 87 17.89 1.85 2.72
C ILE A 87 18.89 2.16 3.83
N LYS A 88 19.22 3.44 3.98
CA LYS A 88 20.12 3.90 5.05
C LYS A 88 19.33 4.11 6.36
N GLY A 89 19.98 3.83 7.49
CA GLY A 89 19.44 4.13 8.81
C GLY A 89 18.55 3.05 9.42
N LEU A 90 18.41 1.88 8.80
CA LEU A 90 17.68 0.75 9.36
C LEU A 90 18.36 0.25 10.65
N ASP A 91 17.56 0.05 11.71
CA ASP A 91 17.99 -0.56 12.98
C ASP A 91 17.60 -2.03 13.04
N ARG A 92 16.45 -2.38 12.45
CA ARG A 92 15.93 -3.74 12.46
C ARG A 92 15.48 -4.15 11.06
N LEU A 93 15.97 -5.31 10.63
CA LEU A 93 15.61 -5.93 9.36
C LEU A 93 14.47 -6.94 9.59
N VAL A 94 13.43 -6.86 8.78
CA VAL A 94 12.28 -7.75 8.84
C VAL A 94 11.95 -8.32 7.45
N GLY A 95 11.32 -9.50 7.42
CA GLY A 95 10.97 -10.21 6.19
C GLY A 95 9.76 -11.11 6.37
N GLU A 96 9.53 -12.02 5.43
CA GLU A 96 8.36 -12.91 5.41
C GLU A 96 8.16 -13.65 6.72
N GLY A 97 6.94 -13.53 7.26
CA GLY A 97 6.52 -14.24 8.47
C GLY A 97 7.10 -13.67 9.78
N ASP A 98 7.97 -12.66 9.72
CA ASP A 98 8.41 -11.99 10.95
C ASP A 98 7.22 -11.29 11.60
N THR A 99 7.17 -11.32 12.93
CA THR A 99 6.22 -10.57 13.75
C THR A 99 6.93 -9.73 14.79
N PHE A 100 6.30 -8.64 15.20
CA PHE A 100 6.77 -7.81 16.30
C PHE A 100 5.63 -7.07 16.99
N ALA A 101 5.84 -6.73 18.24
CA ALA A 101 4.89 -5.92 18.98
C ALA A 101 5.05 -4.42 18.67
N PHE A 102 3.93 -3.74 18.49
CA PHE A 102 3.82 -2.28 18.52
C PHE A 102 2.75 -1.90 19.54
N GLY A 103 3.20 -1.53 20.73
CA GLY A 103 2.30 -1.36 21.87
C GLY A 103 1.53 -2.64 22.18
N GLY A 104 0.21 -2.53 22.23
CA GLY A 104 -0.70 -3.66 22.47
C GLY A 104 -1.06 -4.48 21.22
N SER A 105 -0.51 -4.15 20.05
CA SER A 105 -0.81 -4.82 18.78
C SER A 105 0.38 -5.63 18.25
N GLU A 106 0.09 -6.78 17.64
CA GLU A 106 1.07 -7.52 16.85
C GLU A 106 1.06 -6.99 15.42
N VAL A 107 2.24 -6.75 14.86
CA VAL A 107 2.46 -6.42 13.45
C VAL A 107 3.07 -7.63 12.77
N GLN A 108 2.45 -8.08 11.68
CA GLN A 108 2.94 -9.16 10.83
C GLN A 108 3.55 -8.60 9.55
N VAL A 109 4.65 -9.18 9.10
CA VAL A 109 5.36 -8.77 7.88
C VAL A 109 5.08 -9.76 6.76
N LEU A 110 4.69 -9.24 5.60
CA LEU A 110 4.49 -9.98 4.37
C LEU A 110 5.51 -9.48 3.33
N GLU A 111 6.35 -10.34 2.79
CA GLU A 111 7.11 -9.97 1.59
C GLU A 111 6.17 -9.88 0.40
N THR A 112 6.18 -8.73 -0.24
CA THR A 112 5.33 -8.39 -1.39
C THR A 112 6.17 -7.84 -2.55
N PRO A 113 7.18 -8.62 -3.03
CA PRO A 113 8.06 -8.20 -4.10
C PRO A 113 7.33 -8.05 -5.42
N GLY A 114 7.89 -7.22 -6.31
CA GLY A 114 7.36 -6.97 -7.66
C GLY A 114 7.55 -5.53 -8.07
N HIS A 115 7.08 -4.56 -7.29
CA HIS A 115 7.39 -3.16 -7.48
C HIS A 115 8.89 -2.92 -7.27
N THR A 116 9.40 -3.28 -6.12
CA THR A 116 10.82 -3.51 -5.87
C THR A 116 11.07 -4.97 -5.50
N SER A 117 12.32 -5.42 -5.57
CA SER A 117 12.67 -6.82 -5.35
C SER A 117 12.55 -7.27 -3.89
N GLY A 118 12.62 -6.34 -2.95
CA GLY A 118 12.56 -6.62 -1.52
C GLY A 118 11.39 -5.93 -0.80
N HIS A 119 10.39 -5.44 -1.54
CA HIS A 119 9.22 -4.77 -0.97
C HIS A 119 8.51 -5.63 0.09
N ILE A 120 8.06 -4.99 1.18
CA ILE A 120 7.26 -5.62 2.23
C ILE A 120 5.98 -4.83 2.52
N SER A 121 5.00 -5.53 3.06
CA SER A 121 3.78 -4.95 3.63
C SER A 121 3.69 -5.27 5.11
N TYR A 122 3.03 -4.40 5.87
CA TYR A 122 2.78 -4.60 7.30
C TYR A 122 1.29 -4.82 7.54
N TRP A 123 0.93 -5.89 8.23
CA TRP A 123 -0.46 -6.20 8.58
C TRP A 123 -0.63 -6.22 10.10
N ILE A 124 -1.68 -5.55 10.59
CA ILE A 124 -2.07 -5.53 12.00
C ILE A 124 -3.45 -6.21 12.14
N PRO A 125 -3.48 -7.54 12.39
CA PRO A 125 -4.73 -8.31 12.43
C PRO A 125 -5.77 -7.76 13.40
N SER A 126 -5.33 -7.37 14.61
CA SER A 126 -6.21 -6.86 15.67
C SER A 126 -6.93 -5.55 15.31
N GLN A 127 -6.42 -4.82 14.32
CA GLN A 127 -6.98 -3.55 13.83
C GLN A 127 -7.66 -3.70 12.47
N SER A 128 -7.54 -4.86 11.82
CA SER A 128 -8.00 -5.09 10.44
C SER A 128 -7.42 -4.09 9.44
N VAL A 129 -6.13 -3.74 9.56
CA VAL A 129 -5.45 -2.80 8.67
C VAL A 129 -4.18 -3.40 8.08
N ALA A 130 -3.87 -3.06 6.83
CA ALA A 130 -2.61 -3.39 6.19
C ALA A 130 -2.03 -2.16 5.49
N PHE A 131 -0.71 -1.98 5.62
CA PHE A 131 0.06 -0.95 4.95
C PHE A 131 0.84 -1.63 3.83
N VAL A 132 0.39 -1.40 2.60
CA VAL A 132 0.80 -2.20 1.44
C VAL A 132 1.76 -1.47 0.50
N GLY A 133 2.24 -0.28 0.90
CA GLY A 133 3.16 0.52 0.10
C GLY A 133 2.70 0.62 -1.35
N ASP A 134 3.54 0.16 -2.26
CA ASP A 134 3.30 0.20 -3.70
C ASP A 134 2.98 -1.18 -4.30
N THR A 135 2.39 -2.06 -3.50
CA THR A 135 1.91 -3.37 -4.00
C THR A 135 0.50 -3.27 -4.56
N VAL A 136 -0.48 -2.90 -3.73
CA VAL A 136 -1.89 -2.73 -4.13
C VAL A 136 -2.26 -1.26 -4.01
N PHE A 137 -2.87 -0.71 -5.06
CA PHE A 137 -3.54 0.60 -5.04
C PHE A 137 -5.05 0.41 -5.20
N ALA A 138 -5.84 1.39 -4.80
CA ALA A 138 -7.26 1.37 -5.09
C ALA A 138 -7.50 1.26 -6.60
N MET A 139 -8.20 0.18 -7.02
CA MET A 139 -8.43 -0.21 -8.42
C MET A 139 -7.15 -0.34 -9.26
N GLY A 140 -6.00 -0.63 -8.62
CA GLY A 140 -4.70 -0.66 -9.28
C GLY A 140 -3.67 -1.51 -8.54
N CYS A 141 -2.45 -1.52 -9.08
CA CYS A 141 -1.26 -2.06 -8.43
C CYS A 141 -0.02 -1.27 -8.86
N GLY A 142 1.07 -1.45 -8.12
CA GLY A 142 2.37 -0.84 -8.46
C GLY A 142 2.89 -1.24 -9.83
N ARG A 143 3.76 -0.41 -10.41
CA ARG A 143 4.55 -0.82 -11.57
C ARG A 143 5.50 -1.93 -11.17
N ILE A 144 5.79 -2.81 -12.10
CA ILE A 144 6.85 -3.82 -11.94
C ILE A 144 8.15 -3.17 -12.40
N ILE A 145 8.99 -2.75 -11.46
CA ILE A 145 10.25 -2.07 -11.76
C ILE A 145 11.43 -3.04 -11.63
N GLU A 146 11.50 -3.80 -10.55
CA GLU A 146 12.63 -4.71 -10.28
C GLU A 146 12.21 -6.19 -10.31
N GLY A 147 10.92 -6.49 -10.21
CA GLY A 147 10.42 -7.85 -10.18
C GLY A 147 9.95 -8.38 -11.54
N THR A 148 9.20 -9.47 -11.50
CA THR A 148 8.52 -10.05 -12.66
C THR A 148 7.01 -10.01 -12.47
N PRO A 149 6.20 -10.10 -13.55
CA PRO A 149 4.75 -10.17 -13.43
C PRO A 149 4.27 -11.32 -12.53
N GLU A 150 4.88 -12.49 -12.63
CA GLU A 150 4.54 -13.64 -11.79
C GLU A 150 4.85 -13.36 -10.31
N MET A 151 5.98 -12.72 -10.01
CA MET A 151 6.35 -12.31 -8.65
C MET A 151 5.34 -11.33 -8.08
N MET A 152 4.98 -10.27 -8.81
CA MET A 152 3.98 -9.29 -8.40
C MET A 152 2.61 -9.94 -8.22
N TRP A 153 2.20 -10.83 -9.12
CA TRP A 153 0.95 -11.57 -8.99
C TRP A 153 0.88 -12.37 -7.68
N ARG A 154 1.96 -13.08 -7.33
CA ARG A 154 2.05 -13.81 -6.06
C ARG A 154 1.91 -12.88 -4.86
N SER A 155 2.49 -11.69 -4.92
CA SER A 155 2.38 -10.66 -3.88
C SER A 155 0.94 -10.14 -3.75
N LEU A 156 0.28 -9.85 -4.87
CA LEU A 156 -1.13 -9.47 -4.89
C LEU A 156 -2.03 -10.56 -4.30
N GLN A 157 -1.79 -11.83 -4.65
CA GLN A 157 -2.53 -12.97 -4.09
C GLN A 157 -2.31 -13.12 -2.58
N LYS A 158 -1.15 -12.75 -2.06
CA LYS A 158 -0.88 -12.77 -0.63
C LYS A 158 -1.72 -11.72 0.10
N VAL A 159 -1.80 -10.49 -0.42
CA VAL A 159 -2.67 -9.44 0.12
C VAL A 159 -4.15 -9.81 -0.03
N ALA A 160 -4.55 -10.38 -1.17
CA ALA A 160 -5.93 -10.79 -1.43
C ALA A 160 -6.46 -11.89 -0.49
N LYS A 161 -5.58 -12.61 0.21
CA LYS A 161 -5.95 -13.64 1.22
C LYS A 161 -6.19 -13.07 2.61
N LEU A 162 -5.91 -11.80 2.86
CA LEU A 162 -6.24 -11.15 4.13
C LEU A 162 -7.78 -11.13 4.31
N PRO A 163 -8.28 -10.96 5.54
CA PRO A 163 -9.71 -10.84 5.79
C PRO A 163 -10.34 -9.74 4.92
N PRO A 164 -11.49 -9.97 4.27
CA PRO A 164 -12.10 -9.01 3.34
C PRO A 164 -12.37 -7.62 3.92
N ALA A 165 -12.61 -7.53 5.24
CA ALA A 165 -12.82 -6.26 5.94
C ALA A 165 -11.54 -5.45 6.19
N THR A 166 -10.35 -5.96 5.76
CA THR A 166 -9.07 -5.27 5.96
C THR A 166 -9.05 -3.94 5.19
N GLU A 167 -8.74 -2.85 5.89
CA GLU A 167 -8.44 -1.56 5.27
C GLU A 167 -7.01 -1.55 4.74
N LEU A 168 -6.84 -1.17 3.49
CA LEU A 168 -5.55 -1.09 2.80
C LEU A 168 -5.12 0.37 2.69
N TYR A 169 -3.97 0.69 3.28
CA TYR A 169 -3.29 1.97 3.14
C TYR A 169 -2.13 1.79 2.16
N CYS A 170 -2.17 2.45 1.03
CA CYS A 170 -1.11 2.44 0.02
C CYS A 170 -0.41 3.80 -0.10
N GLY A 171 0.72 3.82 -0.82
CA GLY A 171 1.61 4.97 -0.86
C GLY A 171 1.08 6.19 -1.62
N HIS A 172 0.13 6.03 -2.54
CA HIS A 172 -0.22 7.08 -3.51
C HIS A 172 -1.72 7.24 -3.78
N GLU A 173 -2.12 8.48 -4.12
CA GLU A 173 -3.46 8.84 -4.58
C GLU A 173 -3.58 8.67 -6.10
N TYR A 174 -3.55 7.44 -6.58
CA TYR A 174 -3.71 7.11 -8.00
C TYR A 174 -5.12 6.67 -8.40
N THR A 175 -6.05 6.70 -7.45
CA THR A 175 -7.36 6.05 -7.58
C THR A 175 -8.17 6.53 -8.78
N LEU A 176 -8.18 7.83 -9.07
CA LEU A 176 -8.94 8.36 -10.23
C LEU A 176 -8.38 7.86 -11.57
N ALA A 177 -7.05 7.85 -11.72
CA ALA A 177 -6.39 7.34 -12.93
C ALA A 177 -6.57 5.82 -13.06
N ASN A 178 -6.54 5.11 -11.93
CA ASN A 178 -6.78 3.67 -11.89
C ASN A 178 -8.23 3.33 -12.22
N ALA A 179 -9.21 4.06 -11.70
CA ALA A 179 -10.63 3.88 -12.02
C ALA A 179 -10.91 4.02 -13.51
N LYS A 180 -10.38 5.08 -14.14
CA LYS A 180 -10.51 5.29 -15.60
C LYS A 180 -9.93 4.12 -16.39
N PHE A 181 -8.76 3.63 -16.01
CA PHE A 181 -8.16 2.47 -16.65
C PHE A 181 -8.97 1.19 -16.39
N ALA A 182 -9.36 0.92 -15.15
CA ALA A 182 -10.11 -0.28 -14.78
C ALA A 182 -11.40 -0.42 -15.60
N LEU A 183 -12.11 0.69 -15.86
CA LEU A 183 -13.29 0.72 -16.73
C LEU A 183 -12.99 0.32 -18.19
N THR A 184 -11.76 0.45 -18.67
CA THR A 184 -11.39 -0.07 -20.00
C THR A 184 -11.24 -1.59 -20.03
N ILE A 185 -10.92 -2.18 -18.88
CA ILE A 185 -10.73 -3.63 -18.72
C ILE A 185 -12.07 -4.33 -18.42
N GLU A 186 -12.89 -3.77 -17.54
CA GLU A 186 -14.16 -4.38 -17.09
C GLU A 186 -15.31 -3.35 -17.10
N PRO A 187 -15.70 -2.81 -18.27
CA PRO A 187 -16.67 -1.71 -18.39
C PRO A 187 -18.08 -2.07 -17.90
N ASP A 188 -18.44 -3.37 -17.91
CA ASP A 188 -19.78 -3.84 -17.54
C ASP A 188 -19.90 -4.18 -16.05
N ASN A 189 -18.80 -4.07 -15.28
CA ASN A 189 -18.80 -4.30 -13.84
C ASN A 189 -19.52 -3.14 -13.12
N LYS A 190 -20.70 -3.41 -12.58
CA LYS A 190 -21.54 -2.40 -11.93
C LYS A 190 -20.91 -1.85 -10.64
N ALA A 191 -20.24 -2.70 -9.86
CA ALA A 191 -19.53 -2.27 -8.66
C ALA A 191 -18.39 -1.29 -9.03
N LEU A 192 -17.60 -1.61 -10.05
CA LEU A 192 -16.55 -0.74 -10.56
C LEU A 192 -17.10 0.59 -11.09
N GLN A 193 -18.21 0.58 -11.86
CA GLN A 193 -18.87 1.81 -12.33
C GLN A 193 -19.28 2.71 -11.16
N ALA A 194 -19.91 2.14 -10.14
CA ALA A 194 -20.35 2.86 -8.95
C ALA A 194 -19.16 3.45 -8.18
N ARG A 195 -18.11 2.64 -7.97
CA ARG A 195 -16.89 3.09 -7.29
C ARG A 195 -16.15 4.18 -8.06
N ALA A 196 -16.05 4.08 -9.38
CA ALA A 196 -15.44 5.10 -10.22
C ALA A 196 -16.17 6.44 -10.11
N ALA A 197 -17.51 6.43 -10.16
CA ALA A 197 -18.32 7.64 -10.00
C ALA A 197 -18.18 8.28 -8.60
N GLU A 198 -18.05 7.47 -7.55
CA GLU A 198 -17.74 7.94 -6.19
C GLU A 198 -16.37 8.62 -6.14
N VAL A 199 -15.34 7.97 -6.69
CA VAL A 199 -13.97 8.49 -6.75
C VAL A 199 -13.90 9.81 -7.49
N GLU A 200 -14.59 9.96 -8.63
CA GLU A 200 -14.67 11.22 -9.35
C GLU A 200 -15.22 12.37 -8.47
N LYS A 201 -16.29 12.10 -7.70
CA LYS A 201 -16.86 13.08 -6.76
C LYS A 201 -15.89 13.43 -5.65
N LEU A 202 -15.23 12.42 -5.05
CA LEU A 202 -14.24 12.66 -3.99
C LEU A 202 -13.09 13.51 -4.50
N ARG A 203 -12.52 13.15 -5.66
CA ARG A 203 -11.37 13.87 -6.23
C ARG A 203 -11.72 15.26 -6.73
N ALA A 204 -12.93 15.47 -7.27
CA ALA A 204 -13.43 16.80 -7.60
C ALA A 204 -13.55 17.70 -6.35
N ALA A 205 -13.83 17.11 -5.19
CA ALA A 205 -13.87 17.80 -3.90
C ALA A 205 -12.51 17.83 -3.18
N SER A 206 -11.41 17.44 -3.83
CA SER A 206 -10.06 17.30 -3.25
C SER A 206 -10.00 16.41 -2.00
N LYS A 207 -10.91 15.45 -1.87
CA LYS A 207 -10.94 14.47 -0.78
C LYS A 207 -10.11 13.24 -1.13
N ALA A 208 -9.47 12.65 -0.11
CA ALA A 208 -8.77 11.37 -0.23
C ALA A 208 -9.74 10.24 -0.59
N THR A 209 -9.23 9.26 -1.35
CA THR A 209 -9.97 8.05 -1.72
C THR A 209 -9.49 6.82 -0.94
N LEU A 210 -8.46 6.98 -0.13
CA LEU A 210 -7.85 5.98 0.74
C LEU A 210 -8.17 6.26 2.21
N PRO A 211 -8.18 5.22 3.08
CA PRO A 211 -7.92 3.82 2.75
C PRO A 211 -9.01 3.22 1.88
N THR A 212 -8.68 2.11 1.20
CA THR A 212 -9.66 1.27 0.51
C THR A 212 -9.85 -0.05 1.27
N ARG A 213 -11.01 -0.69 1.15
CA ARG A 213 -11.25 -2.00 1.76
C ARG A 213 -10.93 -3.12 0.78
N LEU A 214 -10.39 -4.21 1.30
CA LEU A 214 -10.01 -5.35 0.47
C LEU A 214 -11.20 -5.99 -0.26
N ASP A 215 -12.38 -6.10 0.38
CA ASP A 215 -13.59 -6.60 -0.29
C ASP A 215 -13.98 -5.75 -1.51
N VAL A 216 -13.87 -4.43 -1.40
CA VAL A 216 -14.12 -3.51 -2.52
C VAL A 216 -13.10 -3.74 -3.64
N GLU A 217 -11.83 -3.93 -3.30
CA GLU A 217 -10.78 -4.22 -4.29
C GLU A 217 -10.99 -5.58 -4.97
N LEU A 218 -11.41 -6.59 -4.24
CA LEU A 218 -11.74 -7.91 -4.81
C LEU A 218 -12.91 -7.84 -5.81
N GLU A 219 -13.81 -6.88 -5.68
CA GLU A 219 -14.94 -6.67 -6.57
C GLU A 219 -14.62 -5.74 -7.76
N THR A 220 -13.66 -4.81 -7.62
CA THR A 220 -13.51 -3.69 -8.56
C THR A 220 -12.10 -3.58 -9.17
N ASN A 221 -11.07 -4.17 -8.55
CA ASN A 221 -9.70 -4.02 -9.00
C ASN A 221 -9.33 -5.08 -10.06
N PRO A 222 -9.16 -4.74 -11.35
CA PRO A 222 -8.89 -5.71 -12.40
C PRO A 222 -7.57 -6.48 -12.18
N PHE A 223 -6.62 -5.93 -11.44
CA PHE A 223 -5.35 -6.57 -11.13
C PHE A 223 -5.49 -7.70 -10.09
N LEU A 224 -6.56 -7.74 -9.32
CA LEU A 224 -6.91 -8.83 -8.41
C LEU A 224 -7.89 -9.83 -9.05
N ARG A 225 -8.39 -9.57 -10.26
CA ARG A 225 -9.50 -10.28 -10.93
C ARG A 225 -9.15 -10.93 -12.27
N PRO A 226 -7.90 -11.32 -12.57
CA PRO A 226 -7.52 -11.90 -13.86
C PRO A 226 -8.23 -13.24 -14.14
N HIS A 227 -8.80 -13.90 -13.12
CA HIS A 227 -9.57 -15.13 -13.23
C HIS A 227 -11.00 -14.91 -13.79
N VAL A 228 -11.49 -13.67 -13.84
CA VAL A 228 -12.86 -13.36 -14.28
C VAL A 228 -13.04 -13.59 -15.77
N PRO A 229 -14.02 -14.43 -16.21
CA PRO A 229 -14.20 -14.77 -17.62
C PRO A 229 -14.40 -13.55 -18.53
N ALA A 230 -15.14 -12.53 -18.08
CA ALA A 230 -15.36 -11.31 -18.87
C ALA A 230 -14.06 -10.55 -19.16
N ILE A 231 -13.14 -10.47 -18.19
CA ILE A 231 -11.82 -9.86 -18.36
C ILE A 231 -11.01 -10.68 -19.38
N ARG A 232 -10.95 -12.00 -19.20
CA ARG A 232 -10.22 -12.91 -20.11
C ARG A 232 -10.73 -12.81 -21.55
N SER A 233 -12.04 -12.84 -21.74
CA SER A 233 -12.65 -12.72 -23.08
C SER A 233 -12.35 -11.37 -23.72
N ARG A 234 -12.43 -10.28 -22.95
CA ARG A 234 -12.08 -8.94 -23.46
C ARG A 234 -10.61 -8.83 -23.89
N LEU A 235 -9.73 -9.56 -23.22
CA LEU A 235 -8.30 -9.56 -23.53
C LEU A 235 -7.92 -10.60 -24.57
N GLY A 236 -8.81 -11.54 -24.95
CA GLY A 236 -8.53 -12.69 -25.83
C GLY A 236 -7.63 -13.72 -25.16
N MET A 237 -7.75 -13.88 -23.83
CA MET A 237 -6.83 -14.68 -23.00
C MET A 237 -7.57 -15.77 -22.20
N GLU A 238 -8.61 -16.38 -22.76
CA GLU A 238 -9.47 -17.34 -22.06
C GLU A 238 -8.71 -18.56 -21.52
N LYS A 239 -7.62 -18.95 -22.18
CA LYS A 239 -6.81 -20.13 -21.83
C LYS A 239 -5.53 -19.81 -21.07
N ALA A 240 -5.21 -18.53 -20.90
CA ALA A 240 -3.99 -18.09 -20.21
C ALA A 240 -4.06 -18.37 -18.70
N GLN A 241 -2.92 -18.41 -18.03
CA GLN A 241 -2.86 -18.45 -16.57
C GLN A 241 -3.19 -17.07 -15.98
N ASP A 242 -3.61 -17.02 -14.71
CA ASP A 242 -4.00 -15.76 -14.05
C ASP A 242 -2.86 -14.72 -14.07
N TRP A 243 -1.64 -15.13 -13.81
CA TRP A 243 -0.49 -14.22 -13.83
C TRP A 243 -0.17 -13.66 -15.23
N GLU A 244 -0.48 -14.40 -16.30
CA GLU A 244 -0.30 -13.94 -17.70
C GLU A 244 -1.37 -12.88 -18.04
N VAL A 245 -2.61 -13.11 -17.61
CA VAL A 245 -3.69 -12.13 -17.74
C VAL A 245 -3.39 -10.87 -16.92
N PHE A 246 -2.91 -11.03 -15.69
CA PHE A 246 -2.42 -9.92 -14.87
C PHE A 246 -1.30 -9.13 -15.59
N ALA A 247 -0.32 -9.83 -16.17
CA ALA A 247 0.79 -9.21 -16.91
C ALA A 247 0.29 -8.35 -18.06
N GLU A 248 -0.66 -8.85 -18.85
CA GLU A 248 -1.28 -8.09 -19.96
C GLU A 248 -2.03 -6.85 -19.44
N ILE A 249 -2.80 -6.98 -18.36
CA ILE A 249 -3.49 -5.83 -17.74
C ILE A 249 -2.46 -4.78 -17.31
N ARG A 250 -1.37 -5.19 -16.65
CA ARG A 250 -0.32 -4.27 -16.19
C ARG A 250 0.38 -3.58 -17.36
N GLU A 251 0.67 -4.32 -18.42
CA GLU A 251 1.31 -3.76 -19.62
C GLU A 251 0.39 -2.75 -20.34
N ARG A 252 -0.91 -3.02 -20.43
CA ARG A 252 -1.88 -2.05 -20.95
C ARG A 252 -1.91 -0.78 -20.09
N LYS A 253 -1.85 -0.91 -18.77
CA LYS A 253 -1.79 0.24 -17.86
C LYS A 253 -0.48 1.03 -18.01
N ASN A 254 0.63 0.39 -18.35
CA ASN A 254 1.92 1.08 -18.57
C ASN A 254 1.88 1.98 -19.80
N ARG A 255 1.02 1.64 -20.78
CA ARG A 255 0.85 2.35 -22.06
C ARG A 255 -0.32 3.35 -22.08
N SER A 256 -1.10 3.45 -20.99
CA SER A 256 -2.30 4.28 -20.89
C SER A 256 -2.03 5.71 -20.38
#